data_60dd3173d7c9bda5ce107e047903d0de
#
_entry.id   60dd3173d7c9bda5ce107e047903d0de
#
_cell.length_a   1.000
_cell.length_b   1.000
_cell.length_c   1.000
_cell.angle_alpha   90.00
_cell.angle_beta   90.00
_cell.angle_gamma   90.00
#
_symmetry.space_group_name_H-M   'P 1'
#
loop_
_entity.id
_entity.type
_entity.pdbx_description
1 polymer ?
#
loop_
_entity_poly.entity_id
_entity_poly.type
_entity_poly.pdbx_seq_one_letter_code
_entity_poly.pdbx_strand_id
1 'polypeptide(L)'
;MSDLNTGFGRMKPADAEEFAEITLTVEDGLVARADFACAENETLKACAATLCRQIAGFPAADLFQMNNNVIYYNMEEDLAREELYLASICVLAAKRAAADWCRKNGVPFDEGCCNCV
;
A
#
# COMPACT_ATOMS: atom_id res chain seq x y z
N MET A 1 17.11 -0.54 -19.12
CA MET A 1 16.26 -1.00 -18.00
C MET A 1 15.09 -0.08 -17.80
N SER A 2 13.91 -0.61 -17.82
CA SER A 2 12.70 0.20 -17.69
C SER A 2 12.15 0.11 -16.28
N ASP A 3 11.78 1.27 -15.72
CA ASP A 3 11.10 1.32 -14.42
C ASP A 3 9.58 1.34 -14.59
N LEU A 4 9.10 1.08 -15.80
CA LEU A 4 7.65 1.15 -16.08
C LEU A 4 6.86 0.07 -15.35
N ASN A 5 7.51 -1.03 -14.96
CA ASN A 5 6.83 -2.10 -14.25
C ASN A 5 6.85 -1.96 -12.74
N THR A 6 7.35 -0.84 -12.22
CA THR A 6 7.37 -0.61 -10.78
C THR A 6 6.56 0.61 -10.40
N GLY A 7 6.03 0.60 -9.18
CA GLY A 7 5.38 1.76 -8.60
C GLY A 7 5.85 1.93 -7.17
N PHE A 8 6.12 3.16 -6.77
CA PHE A 8 6.59 3.48 -5.43
C PHE A 8 5.64 4.46 -4.76
N GLY A 9 5.28 4.20 -3.51
CA GLY A 9 4.46 5.10 -2.73
C GLY A 9 4.96 5.19 -1.30
N ARG A 10 4.85 6.39 -0.73
CA ARG A 10 5.25 6.65 0.65
C ARG A 10 4.16 7.44 1.35
N MET A 11 3.89 7.08 2.58
CA MET A 11 2.97 7.83 3.43
C MET A 11 3.59 8.07 4.80
N LYS A 12 3.65 9.33 5.20
CA LYS A 12 4.05 9.76 6.53
C LYS A 12 3.14 10.90 6.94
N PRO A 13 2.30 10.70 7.98
CA PRO A 13 1.48 11.79 8.49
C PRO A 13 2.34 12.93 9.02
N ALA A 14 1.86 14.18 8.92
CA ALA A 14 2.64 15.35 9.25
C ALA A 14 3.09 15.36 10.72
N ASP A 15 2.26 14.85 11.63
CA ASP A 15 2.52 14.90 13.06
C ASP A 15 3.01 13.56 13.63
N ALA A 16 3.44 12.64 12.76
CA ALA A 16 3.84 11.31 13.19
C ALA A 16 5.26 11.01 12.72
N GLU A 17 5.93 10.12 13.45
CA GLU A 17 7.22 9.60 13.03
C GLU A 17 7.06 8.32 12.20
N GLU A 18 5.91 7.66 12.32
CA GLU A 18 5.60 6.47 11.57
C GLU A 18 5.46 6.80 10.09
N PHE A 19 6.07 5.96 9.25
CA PHE A 19 5.94 6.06 7.80
C PHE A 19 5.98 4.66 7.21
N ALA A 20 5.42 4.51 6.01
CA ALA A 20 5.55 3.29 5.24
C ALA A 20 5.84 3.63 3.79
N GLU A 21 6.68 2.81 3.17
CA GLU A 21 7.02 2.89 1.76
C GLU A 21 6.67 1.54 1.15
N ILE A 22 5.95 1.57 0.05
CA ILE A 22 5.55 0.36 -0.67
C ILE A 22 6.10 0.44 -2.09
N THR A 23 6.74 -0.64 -2.52
CA THR A 23 7.20 -0.77 -3.91
C THR A 23 6.48 -1.95 -4.53
N LEU A 24 5.78 -1.69 -5.62
CA LEU A 24 5.08 -2.73 -6.38
C LEU A 24 5.90 -3.08 -7.60
N THR A 25 5.96 -4.38 -7.91
CA THR A 25 6.43 -4.85 -9.21
C THR A 25 5.21 -5.42 -9.91
N VAL A 26 4.90 -4.89 -11.09
CA VAL A 26 3.67 -5.24 -11.82
C VAL A 26 4.03 -5.93 -13.11
N GLU A 27 3.40 -7.08 -13.37
CA GLU A 27 3.58 -7.83 -14.60
C GLU A 27 2.20 -8.16 -15.16
N ASP A 28 1.99 -7.83 -16.43
CA ASP A 28 0.70 -8.04 -17.11
C ASP A 28 -0.45 -7.36 -16.35
N GLY A 29 -0.19 -6.21 -15.75
CA GLY A 29 -1.18 -5.46 -15.00
C GLY A 29 -1.45 -5.99 -13.59
N LEU A 30 -0.84 -7.10 -13.20
CA LEU A 30 -1.03 -7.72 -11.88
C LEU A 30 0.17 -7.45 -10.99
N VAL A 31 -0.08 -7.29 -9.69
CA VAL A 31 0.99 -7.13 -8.71
C VAL A 31 1.71 -8.47 -8.57
N ALA A 32 2.90 -8.57 -9.18
CA ALA A 32 3.72 -9.77 -9.07
C ALA A 32 4.43 -9.83 -7.72
N ARG A 33 4.76 -8.67 -7.17
CA ARG A 33 5.50 -8.59 -5.91
C ARG A 33 5.24 -7.24 -5.25
N ALA A 34 5.15 -7.24 -3.94
CA ALA A 34 5.05 -6.02 -3.15
C ALA A 34 6.07 -6.08 -2.03
N ASP A 35 6.88 -5.04 -1.91
CA ASP A 35 7.90 -4.91 -0.88
C ASP A 35 7.61 -3.67 -0.05
N PHE A 36 8.07 -3.66 1.20
CA PHE A 36 7.86 -2.50 2.05
C PHE A 36 9.10 -2.13 2.85
N ALA A 37 9.15 -0.87 3.25
CA ALA A 37 10.06 -0.37 4.27
C ALA A 37 9.24 0.54 5.17
N CYS A 38 9.52 0.56 6.45
CA CYS A 38 8.75 1.37 7.39
C CYS A 38 9.58 1.73 8.62
N ALA A 39 9.02 2.65 9.42
CA ALA A 39 9.63 3.05 10.68
C ALA A 39 9.70 1.87 11.65
N GLU A 40 10.58 1.96 12.64
CA GLU A 40 10.75 0.93 13.67
C GLU A 40 9.53 0.88 14.59
N ASN A 41 8.57 0.05 14.22
CA ASN A 41 7.33 -0.16 14.96
C ASN A 41 6.82 -1.54 14.57
N GLU A 42 6.76 -2.45 15.53
CA GLU A 42 6.40 -3.85 15.24
C GLU A 42 4.99 -3.99 14.69
N THR A 43 4.05 -3.21 15.19
CA THR A 43 2.67 -3.25 14.69
C THR A 43 2.59 -2.73 13.26
N LEU A 44 3.32 -1.66 12.97
CA LEU A 44 3.38 -1.10 11.61
C LEU A 44 3.98 -2.11 10.64
N LYS A 45 5.07 -2.80 11.04
CA LYS A 45 5.67 -3.85 10.22
C LYS A 45 4.68 -4.96 9.92
N ALA A 46 3.91 -5.38 10.94
CA ALA A 46 2.90 -6.42 10.77
C ALA A 46 1.81 -5.98 9.80
N CYS A 47 1.37 -4.72 9.89
CA CYS A 47 0.37 -4.17 8.96
C CYS A 47 0.90 -4.17 7.53
N ALA A 48 2.14 -3.69 7.34
CA ALA A 48 2.73 -3.61 6.00
C ALA A 48 2.95 -5.00 5.41
N ALA A 49 3.45 -5.94 6.20
CA ALA A 49 3.65 -7.31 5.73
C ALA A 49 2.32 -7.97 5.34
N THR A 50 1.29 -7.77 6.14
CA THR A 50 -0.04 -8.31 5.86
C THR A 50 -0.56 -7.76 4.54
N LEU A 51 -0.47 -6.43 4.37
CA LEU A 51 -0.93 -5.78 3.14
C LEU A 51 -0.20 -6.32 1.92
N CYS A 52 1.12 -6.41 1.99
CA CYS A 52 1.90 -6.88 0.84
C CYS A 52 1.53 -8.32 0.45
N ARG A 53 1.24 -9.17 1.42
CA ARG A 53 0.80 -10.54 1.11
C ARG A 53 -0.58 -10.55 0.45
N GLN A 54 -1.47 -9.67 0.90
CA GLN A 54 -2.84 -9.67 0.42
C GLN A 54 -3.00 -9.10 -0.99
N ILE A 55 -2.16 -8.13 -1.37
CA ILE A 55 -2.30 -7.50 -2.67
C ILE A 55 -1.54 -8.23 -3.78
N ALA A 56 -0.68 -9.16 -3.46
CA ALA A 56 0.03 -9.94 -4.48
C ALA A 56 -0.99 -10.72 -5.33
N GLY A 57 -0.85 -10.62 -6.65
CA GLY A 57 -1.76 -11.25 -7.59
C GLY A 57 -2.95 -10.40 -8.01
N PHE A 58 -3.19 -9.27 -7.34
CA PHE A 58 -4.31 -8.40 -7.68
C PHE A 58 -3.94 -7.47 -8.83
N PRO A 59 -4.92 -7.06 -9.65
CA PRO A 59 -4.65 -6.01 -10.63
C PRO A 59 -4.22 -4.71 -9.94
N ALA A 60 -3.13 -4.13 -10.40
CA ALA A 60 -2.63 -2.89 -9.79
C ALA A 60 -3.68 -1.77 -9.83
N ALA A 61 -4.46 -1.70 -10.91
CA ALA A 61 -5.49 -0.68 -11.06
C ALA A 61 -6.67 -0.85 -10.10
N ASP A 62 -6.82 -2.03 -9.46
CA ASP A 62 -7.90 -2.28 -8.52
C ASP A 62 -7.53 -1.93 -7.08
N LEU A 63 -6.26 -1.61 -6.82
CA LEU A 63 -5.82 -1.30 -5.46
C LEU A 63 -6.48 -0.03 -4.91
N PHE A 64 -6.97 0.84 -5.78
CA PHE A 64 -7.65 2.08 -5.36
C PHE A 64 -8.95 1.82 -4.62
N GLN A 65 -9.53 0.64 -4.78
CA GLN A 65 -10.78 0.28 -4.13
C GLN A 65 -10.59 -0.35 -2.75
N MET A 66 -9.34 -0.65 -2.39
CA MET A 66 -9.08 -1.28 -1.12
C MET A 66 -9.24 -0.27 0.02
N ASN A 67 -9.57 -0.79 1.19
CA ASN A 67 -9.64 0.02 2.41
C ASN A 67 -8.91 -0.73 3.53
N ASN A 68 -8.96 -0.17 4.75
CA ASN A 68 -8.22 -0.74 5.87
C ASN A 68 -8.63 -2.16 6.24
N ASN A 69 -9.79 -2.62 5.80
CA ASN A 69 -10.25 -3.98 6.10
C ASN A 69 -9.33 -5.04 5.49
N VAL A 70 -8.60 -4.72 4.43
CA VAL A 70 -7.63 -5.64 3.84
C VAL A 70 -6.57 -6.03 4.88
N ILE A 71 -6.28 -5.14 5.81
CA ILE A 71 -5.34 -5.40 6.89
C ILE A 71 -6.08 -5.99 8.09
N TYR A 72 -7.18 -5.35 8.54
CA TYR A 72 -7.90 -5.76 9.76
C TYR A 72 -8.32 -7.22 9.73
N TYR A 73 -8.82 -7.71 8.61
CA TYR A 73 -9.35 -9.07 8.52
C TYR A 73 -8.27 -10.13 8.31
N ASN A 74 -7.03 -9.71 8.07
CA ASN A 74 -5.96 -10.64 7.74
C ASN A 74 -4.80 -10.63 8.73
N MET A 75 -4.89 -9.83 9.79
CA MET A 75 -3.90 -9.81 10.85
C MET A 75 -4.11 -10.99 11.78
N GLU A 76 -3.03 -11.54 12.30
CA GLU A 76 -3.11 -12.62 13.28
C GLU A 76 -3.68 -12.12 14.61
N GLU A 77 -3.37 -10.88 14.97
CA GLU A 77 -3.88 -10.26 16.18
C GLU A 77 -4.63 -8.98 15.79
N ASP A 78 -5.72 -8.71 16.50
CA ASP A 78 -6.48 -7.51 16.25
C ASP A 78 -5.67 -6.27 16.65
N LEU A 79 -5.82 -5.20 15.88
CA LEU A 79 -5.18 -3.93 16.19
C LEU A 79 -5.93 -3.26 17.34
N ALA A 80 -5.17 -2.70 18.29
CA ALA A 80 -5.76 -1.86 19.31
C ALA A 80 -6.30 -0.58 18.66
N ARG A 81 -7.28 0.03 19.31
CA ARG A 81 -7.92 1.21 18.76
C ARG A 81 -6.93 2.33 18.42
N GLU A 82 -5.95 2.55 19.29
CA GLU A 82 -4.92 3.59 19.09
C GLU A 82 -3.91 3.22 18.00
N GLU A 83 -3.98 2.00 17.46
CA GLU A 83 -3.09 1.53 16.40
C GLU A 83 -3.75 1.49 15.02
N LEU A 84 -5.05 1.79 14.95
CA LEU A 84 -5.77 1.70 13.67
C LEU A 84 -5.19 2.61 12.59
N TYR A 85 -4.62 3.74 12.98
CA TYR A 85 -4.03 4.65 12.00
C TYR A 85 -2.81 4.05 11.28
N LEU A 86 -2.17 3.05 11.87
CA LEU A 86 -1.04 2.38 11.23
C LEU A 86 -1.47 1.65 9.96
N ALA A 87 -2.66 1.05 9.99
CA ALA A 87 -3.21 0.41 8.79
C ALA A 87 -3.45 1.45 7.68
N SER A 88 -3.95 2.63 8.06
CA SER A 88 -4.19 3.71 7.08
C SER A 88 -2.89 4.15 6.41
N ILE A 89 -1.80 4.24 7.16
CA ILE A 89 -0.49 4.60 6.61
C ILE A 89 -0.10 3.59 5.52
N CYS A 90 -0.24 2.31 5.80
CA CYS A 90 0.14 1.26 4.84
C CYS A 90 -0.77 1.27 3.60
N VAL A 91 -2.07 1.39 3.78
CA VAL A 91 -3.03 1.40 2.66
C VAL A 91 -2.78 2.61 1.76
N LEU A 92 -2.57 3.78 2.35
CA LEU A 92 -2.30 4.98 1.56
C LEU A 92 -0.97 4.87 0.80
N ALA A 93 0.07 4.31 1.42
CA ALA A 93 1.34 4.09 0.74
C ALA A 93 1.16 3.16 -0.47
N ALA A 94 0.39 2.08 -0.32
CA ALA A 94 0.13 1.15 -1.41
C ALA A 94 -0.67 1.81 -2.54
N LYS A 95 -1.66 2.63 -2.21
CA LYS A 95 -2.44 3.36 -3.23
C LYS A 95 -1.56 4.35 -3.98
N ARG A 96 -0.65 5.02 -3.28
CA ARG A 96 0.30 5.93 -3.92
C ARG A 96 1.26 5.18 -4.84
N ALA A 97 1.66 3.97 -4.45
CA ALA A 97 2.49 3.12 -5.31
C ALA A 97 1.73 2.72 -6.57
N ALA A 98 0.45 2.34 -6.44
CA ALA A 98 -0.38 2.02 -7.60
C ALA A 98 -0.56 3.24 -8.50
N ALA A 99 -0.76 4.42 -7.93
CA ALA A 99 -0.89 5.66 -8.70
C ALA A 99 0.38 5.96 -9.49
N ASP A 100 1.55 5.78 -8.86
CA ASP A 100 2.83 5.98 -9.54
C ASP A 100 2.96 5.06 -10.75
N TRP A 101 2.63 3.78 -10.58
CA TRP A 101 2.65 2.83 -11.69
C TRP A 101 1.66 3.22 -12.79
N CYS A 102 0.45 3.62 -12.42
CA CYS A 102 -0.56 4.03 -13.40
C CYS A 102 -0.09 5.23 -14.22
N ARG A 103 0.51 6.23 -13.55
CA ARG A 103 1.01 7.42 -14.26
C ARG A 103 2.10 7.06 -15.25
N LYS A 104 3.02 6.19 -14.86
CA LYS A 104 4.12 5.74 -15.74
C LYS A 104 3.62 4.99 -16.96
N ASN A 105 2.49 4.30 -16.83
CA ASN A 105 1.97 3.43 -17.87
C ASN A 105 0.74 3.99 -18.60
N GLY A 106 0.35 5.23 -18.28
CA GLY A 106 -0.80 5.85 -18.92
C GLY A 106 -2.13 5.19 -18.59
N VAL A 107 -2.22 4.53 -17.44
CA VAL A 107 -3.44 3.88 -16.99
C VAL A 107 -4.28 4.89 -16.19
N PRO A 108 -5.51 5.17 -16.61
CA PRO A 108 -6.34 6.12 -15.85
C PRO A 108 -6.75 5.55 -14.49
N PHE A 109 -6.89 6.43 -13.52
CA PHE A 109 -7.35 6.06 -12.18
C PHE A 109 -8.02 7.26 -11.53
N ASP A 110 -8.82 6.99 -10.50
CA ASP A 110 -9.50 8.05 -9.75
C ASP A 110 -8.58 8.55 -8.64
N GLU A 111 -8.04 9.76 -8.80
CA GLU A 111 -7.14 10.33 -7.81
C GLU A 111 -7.79 10.55 -6.45
N GLY A 112 -9.12 10.72 -6.40
CA GLY A 112 -9.83 10.80 -5.13
C GLY A 112 -9.68 9.52 -4.33
N CYS A 113 -9.64 8.38 -4.99
CA CYS A 113 -9.48 7.09 -4.32
C CYS A 113 -8.08 6.88 -3.76
N CYS A 114 -7.07 7.62 -4.23
CA CYS A 114 -5.72 7.53 -3.69
C CYS A 114 -5.63 7.95 -2.22
N ASN A 115 -6.60 8.71 -1.74
CA ASN A 115 -6.59 9.25 -0.38
C ASN A 115 -7.67 8.66 0.51
N CYS A 116 -8.33 7.58 0.05
CA CYS A 116 -9.37 6.90 0.79
C CYS A 116 -8.82 5.66 1.50
N VAL A 117 -9.25 5.41 2.69
CA VAL A 117 -8.88 4.23 3.47
C VAL A 117 -10.10 3.51 3.98
#